data_88cb0ef6314daf35f05dbfbd114ae0d7
#
_entry.id   88cb0ef6314daf35f05dbfbd114ae0d7
#
_cell.length_a   1.000
_cell.length_b   1.000
_cell.length_c   1.000
_cell.angle_alpha   90.00
_cell.angle_beta   90.00
_cell.angle_gamma   90.00
#
_symmetry.space_group_name_H-M   'P 1'
#
loop_
_entity.id
_entity.type
_entity.pdbx_description
1 polymer ?
#
loop_
_entity_poly.entity_id
_entity_poly.type
_entity_poly.pdbx_seq_one_letter_code
_entity_poly.pdbx_strand_id
1 'polypeptide(L)'
;MSVLSVQSVSYSYKTKYQTVQAVKDVSCDLSAGTLYALVGKSGSGKTTLLSLLAGLDTPQSGDIMVNGQSLREIDVDIYRRKQASVIYQSYNLFPLMTVCENVMYPLKLLRHSDADAKKEAQIALEKVGLGESYWKRLPAMLSGGEQQRVAIARALAVHAQIILADEPTGNLDTENSTQIIQLLSRLAHEENCCVVVVTH
;
A
#
# COMPACT_ATOMS: atom_id res chain seq x y z
N MET A 1 17.02 -11.00 -2.55
CA MET A 1 17.63 -9.65 -2.51
C MET A 1 16.62 -8.71 -1.88
N SER A 2 17.08 -7.76 -1.05
CA SER A 2 16.22 -6.75 -0.43
C SER A 2 15.68 -5.79 -1.50
N VAL A 3 14.36 -5.58 -1.48
CA VAL A 3 13.69 -4.57 -2.34
C VAL A 3 13.65 -3.22 -1.64
N LEU A 4 13.49 -3.23 -0.29
CA LEU A 4 13.56 -2.08 0.58
C LEU A 4 14.61 -2.31 1.65
N SER A 5 15.50 -1.34 1.88
CA SER A 5 16.45 -1.32 3.00
C SER A 5 16.33 0.00 3.74
N VAL A 6 16.05 -0.07 5.01
CA VAL A 6 15.93 1.07 5.93
C VAL A 6 17.21 1.13 6.75
N GLN A 7 17.93 2.26 6.73
CA GLN A 7 19.25 2.39 7.31
C GLN A 7 19.27 3.54 8.33
N SER A 8 19.24 3.23 9.61
CA SER A 8 19.32 4.18 10.74
C SER A 8 18.35 5.36 10.61
N VAL A 9 17.13 5.09 10.14
CA VAL A 9 16.13 6.11 9.86
C VAL A 9 15.55 6.69 11.14
N SER A 10 15.56 8.03 11.22
CA SER A 10 14.87 8.77 12.27
C SER A 10 14.02 9.89 11.69
N TYR A 11 12.88 10.15 12.36
CA TYR A 11 11.95 11.19 11.96
C TYR A 11 11.22 11.78 13.18
N SER A 12 11.08 13.11 13.21
CA SER A 12 10.42 13.85 14.29
C SER A 12 9.46 14.88 13.73
N TYR A 13 8.28 14.94 14.28
CA TYR A 13 7.35 16.05 14.05
C TYR A 13 7.72 17.23 14.94
N LYS A 14 7.90 18.41 14.34
CA LYS A 14 8.14 19.65 15.05
C LYS A 14 6.90 20.53 15.02
N THR A 15 6.38 20.85 16.19
CA THR A 15 5.34 21.87 16.35
C THR A 15 5.93 23.10 17.02
N LYS A 16 5.17 24.19 17.11
CA LYS A 16 5.58 25.40 17.83
C LYS A 16 5.92 25.14 19.31
N TYR A 17 5.35 24.09 19.90
CA TYR A 17 5.41 23.84 21.34
C TYR A 17 6.25 22.62 21.72
N GLN A 18 6.42 21.66 20.80
CA GLN A 18 7.14 20.43 21.10
C GLN A 18 7.72 19.75 19.86
N THR A 19 8.75 18.93 20.10
CA THR A 19 9.26 17.97 19.11
C THR A 19 8.90 16.56 19.57
N VAL A 20 8.20 15.81 18.71
CA VAL A 20 7.84 14.42 18.99
C VAL A 20 8.64 13.53 18.04
N GLN A 21 9.55 12.73 18.58
CA GLN A 21 10.31 11.75 17.81
C GLN A 21 9.40 10.55 17.51
N ALA A 22 8.95 10.42 16.27
CA ALA A 22 8.05 9.37 15.83
C ALA A 22 8.78 8.11 15.39
N VAL A 23 9.93 8.24 14.74
CA VAL A 23 10.80 7.13 14.34
C VAL A 23 12.19 7.39 14.87
N LYS A 24 12.83 6.36 15.47
CA LYS A 24 14.13 6.49 16.11
C LYS A 24 15.05 5.35 15.70
N ASP A 25 16.08 5.67 14.91
CA ASP A 25 17.19 4.78 14.51
C ASP A 25 16.71 3.38 14.07
N VAL A 26 15.76 3.36 13.13
CA VAL A 26 15.19 2.11 12.62
C VAL A 26 16.03 1.60 11.46
N SER A 27 16.40 0.32 11.51
CA SER A 27 17.09 -0.38 10.42
C SER A 27 16.45 -1.73 10.19
N CYS A 28 16.12 -2.04 8.92
CA CYS A 28 15.61 -3.35 8.50
C CYS A 28 15.75 -3.53 6.98
N ASP A 29 15.77 -4.80 6.56
CA ASP A 29 15.75 -5.20 5.16
C ASP A 29 14.48 -5.98 4.85
N LEU A 30 13.81 -5.60 3.76
CA LEU A 30 12.54 -6.17 3.33
C LEU A 30 12.70 -6.73 1.92
N SER A 31 12.34 -8.00 1.74
CA SER A 31 12.51 -8.74 0.48
C SER A 31 11.19 -8.88 -0.28
N ALA A 32 11.29 -9.04 -1.60
CA ALA A 32 10.15 -9.43 -2.42
C ALA A 32 9.62 -10.82 -2.03
N GLY A 33 8.37 -11.09 -2.38
CA GLY A 33 7.73 -12.37 -2.08
C GLY A 33 7.35 -12.59 -0.62
N THR A 34 7.43 -11.56 0.23
CA THR A 34 7.25 -11.70 1.69
C THR A 34 6.27 -10.67 2.23
N LEU A 35 5.39 -11.11 3.14
CA LEU A 35 4.57 -10.21 3.97
C LEU A 35 5.26 -9.97 5.31
N TYR A 36 5.46 -8.71 5.65
CA TYR A 36 5.99 -8.24 6.92
C TYR A 36 4.89 -7.56 7.74
N ALA A 37 4.84 -7.84 9.03
CA ALA A 37 3.96 -7.16 9.97
C ALA A 37 4.75 -6.16 10.82
N LEU A 38 4.36 -4.89 10.75
CA LEU A 38 4.87 -3.83 11.62
C LEU A 38 3.93 -3.68 12.81
N VAL A 39 4.30 -4.27 13.94
CA VAL A 39 3.47 -4.35 15.14
C VAL A 39 3.96 -3.39 16.22
N GLY A 40 3.04 -2.78 16.95
CA GLY A 40 3.39 -1.90 18.08
C GLY A 40 2.18 -1.13 18.60
N LYS A 41 2.32 -0.51 19.78
CA LYS A 41 1.27 0.29 20.41
C LYS A 41 0.84 1.47 19.53
N SER A 42 -0.38 1.97 19.71
CA SER A 42 -0.81 3.23 19.07
C SER A 42 0.18 4.35 19.40
N GLY A 43 0.49 5.18 18.39
CA GLY A 43 1.46 6.27 18.54
C GLY A 43 2.93 5.85 18.53
N SER A 44 3.28 4.58 18.29
CA SER A 44 4.69 4.13 18.23
C SER A 44 5.42 4.46 16.92
N GLY A 45 4.81 5.23 16.02
CA GLY A 45 5.45 5.68 14.77
C GLY A 45 5.27 4.76 13.56
N LYS A 46 4.43 3.71 13.63
CA LYS A 46 4.21 2.75 12.52
C LYS A 46 3.74 3.42 11.23
N THR A 47 2.67 4.21 11.30
CA THR A 47 2.14 4.97 10.16
C THR A 47 3.15 5.99 9.64
N THR A 48 3.95 6.60 10.53
CA THR A 48 5.04 7.50 10.12
C THR A 48 6.11 6.75 9.35
N LEU A 49 6.56 5.59 9.84
CA LEU A 49 7.53 4.77 9.11
C LEU A 49 6.96 4.34 7.75
N LEU A 50 5.69 3.92 7.71
CA LEU A 50 5.02 3.54 6.46
C LEU A 50 4.96 4.73 5.47
N SER A 51 4.68 5.95 5.94
CA SER A 51 4.70 7.17 5.11
C SER A 51 6.09 7.45 4.54
N LEU A 52 7.15 7.24 5.33
CA LEU A 52 8.53 7.36 4.86
C LEU A 52 8.86 6.29 3.79
N LEU A 53 8.45 5.04 4.00
CA LEU A 53 8.61 3.96 3.01
C LEU A 53 7.83 4.25 1.71
N ALA A 54 6.69 4.93 1.81
CA ALA A 54 5.89 5.34 0.66
C ALA A 54 6.48 6.55 -0.10
N GLY A 55 7.53 7.18 0.41
CA GLY A 55 8.08 8.43 -0.15
C GLY A 55 7.11 9.61 -0.02
N LEU A 56 6.21 9.59 0.96
CA LEU A 56 5.30 10.71 1.27
C LEU A 56 6.02 11.77 2.13
N ASP A 57 6.99 11.32 2.91
CA ASP A 57 7.88 12.15 3.72
C ASP A 57 9.33 11.73 3.51
N THR A 58 10.29 12.60 3.88
CA THR A 58 11.72 12.33 3.79
C THR A 58 12.31 12.16 5.18
N PRO A 59 13.06 11.09 5.48
CA PRO A 59 13.69 10.90 6.78
C PRO A 59 14.66 12.04 7.10
N GLN A 60 14.71 12.46 8.37
CA GLN A 60 15.60 13.53 8.83
C GLN A 60 17.04 13.05 8.98
N SER A 61 17.22 11.78 9.35
CA SER A 61 18.52 11.09 9.33
C SER A 61 18.35 9.65 8.87
N GLY A 62 19.44 9.05 8.47
CA GLY A 62 19.43 7.73 7.83
C GLY A 62 18.93 7.80 6.39
N ASP A 63 18.72 6.64 5.78
CA ASP A 63 18.30 6.55 4.38
C ASP A 63 17.35 5.36 4.15
N ILE A 64 16.55 5.45 3.08
CA ILE A 64 15.68 4.37 2.61
C ILE A 64 16.12 4.05 1.17
N MET A 65 16.58 2.84 0.99
CA MET A 65 17.02 2.33 -0.30
C MET A 65 15.92 1.49 -0.95
N VAL A 66 15.65 1.73 -2.20
CA VAL A 66 14.75 0.94 -3.04
C VAL A 66 15.56 0.33 -4.18
N ASN A 67 15.62 -1.00 -4.27
CA ASN A 67 16.43 -1.71 -5.25
C ASN A 67 17.90 -1.21 -5.30
N GLY A 68 18.47 -0.85 -4.14
CA GLY A 68 19.83 -0.36 -4.01
C GLY A 68 20.04 1.13 -4.34
N GLN A 69 18.98 1.89 -4.62
CA GLN A 69 19.03 3.34 -4.85
C GLN A 69 18.33 4.11 -3.72
N SER A 70 18.91 5.21 -3.28
CA SER A 70 18.31 6.07 -2.25
C SER A 70 17.03 6.72 -2.74
N LEU A 71 15.97 6.72 -1.91
CA LEU A 71 14.73 7.48 -2.18
C LEU A 71 14.98 9.00 -2.33
N ARG A 72 16.12 9.51 -1.84
CA ARG A 72 16.50 10.91 -1.99
C ARG A 72 17.03 11.23 -3.40
N GLU A 73 17.50 10.21 -4.13
CA GLU A 73 18.15 10.35 -5.44
C GLU A 73 17.22 10.01 -6.61
N ILE A 74 16.10 9.35 -6.34
CA ILE A 74 15.13 8.96 -7.37
C ILE A 74 13.95 9.95 -7.42
N ASP A 75 13.24 9.94 -8.55
CA ASP A 75 11.97 10.65 -8.68
C ASP A 75 10.88 9.93 -7.85
N VAL A 76 10.55 10.51 -6.68
CA VAL A 76 9.56 9.93 -5.75
C VAL A 76 8.15 9.91 -6.34
N ASP A 77 7.82 10.75 -7.32
CA ASP A 77 6.54 10.70 -8.01
C ASP A 77 6.46 9.48 -8.93
N ILE A 78 7.55 9.16 -9.61
CA ILE A 78 7.66 7.92 -10.40
C ILE A 78 7.64 6.71 -9.48
N TYR A 79 8.36 6.74 -8.36
CA TYR A 79 8.36 5.69 -7.35
C TYR A 79 6.93 5.38 -6.88
N ARG A 80 6.17 6.39 -6.44
CA ARG A 80 4.79 6.24 -5.97
C ARG A 80 3.82 5.78 -7.04
N ARG A 81 4.06 6.11 -8.30
CA ARG A 81 3.18 5.71 -9.41
C ARG A 81 3.43 4.28 -9.88
N LYS A 82 4.68 3.78 -9.78
CA LYS A 82 5.09 2.53 -10.46
C LYS A 82 5.60 1.45 -9.51
N GLN A 83 6.20 1.82 -8.37
CA GLN A 83 6.93 0.87 -7.54
C GLN A 83 6.30 0.65 -6.17
N ALA A 84 5.64 1.65 -5.61
CA ALA A 84 4.99 1.58 -4.31
C ALA A 84 3.50 1.89 -4.39
N SER A 85 2.68 1.07 -3.73
CA SER A 85 1.24 1.31 -3.57
C SER A 85 0.87 1.33 -2.11
N VAL A 86 -0.05 2.23 -1.73
CA VAL A 86 -0.52 2.33 -0.34
C VAL A 86 -1.99 1.91 -0.26
N ILE A 87 -2.27 1.03 0.70
CA ILE A 87 -3.62 0.59 1.07
C ILE A 87 -3.93 1.20 2.45
N TYR A 88 -5.01 1.96 2.55
CA TYR A 88 -5.41 2.65 3.76
C TYR A 88 -6.56 1.94 4.48
N GLN A 89 -6.67 2.15 5.77
CA GLN A 89 -7.76 1.66 6.62
C GLN A 89 -9.14 2.11 6.12
N SER A 90 -9.25 3.34 5.59
CA SER A 90 -10.50 3.93 5.08
C SER A 90 -10.76 3.65 3.61
N TYR A 91 -10.05 2.68 3.00
CA TYR A 91 -10.15 2.25 1.60
C TYR A 91 -9.80 3.33 0.57
N ASN A 92 -10.11 4.59 0.81
CA ASN A 92 -9.89 5.76 -0.06
C ASN A 92 -10.35 5.51 -1.52
N LEU A 93 -11.56 4.94 -1.67
CA LEU A 93 -12.18 4.75 -2.97
C LEU A 93 -12.86 6.04 -3.43
N PHE A 94 -12.84 6.28 -4.74
CA PHE A 94 -13.59 7.38 -5.35
C PHE A 94 -15.08 7.03 -5.36
N PRO A 95 -15.94 7.73 -4.62
CA PRO A 95 -17.31 7.28 -4.36
C PRO A 95 -18.22 7.34 -5.60
N LEU A 96 -17.89 8.17 -6.57
CA LEU A 96 -18.64 8.35 -7.82
C LEU A 96 -18.10 7.52 -8.99
N MET A 97 -17.03 6.77 -8.76
CA MET A 97 -16.47 5.84 -9.74
C MET A 97 -16.91 4.42 -9.41
N THR A 98 -17.18 3.62 -10.43
CA THR A 98 -17.46 2.20 -10.27
C THR A 98 -16.24 1.46 -9.71
N VAL A 99 -16.42 0.23 -9.27
CA VAL A 99 -15.36 -0.67 -8.82
C VAL A 99 -14.26 -0.78 -9.87
N CYS A 100 -14.63 -1.04 -11.12
CA CYS A 100 -13.66 -1.16 -12.21
C CYS A 100 -12.91 0.16 -12.45
N GLU A 101 -13.60 1.30 -12.49
CA GLU A 101 -12.99 2.62 -12.68
C GLU A 101 -12.04 3.01 -11.54
N ASN A 102 -12.37 2.65 -10.28
CA ASN A 102 -11.45 2.83 -9.16
C ASN A 102 -10.11 2.12 -9.36
N VAL A 103 -10.15 0.90 -9.90
CA VAL A 103 -8.93 0.10 -10.17
C VAL A 103 -8.23 0.56 -11.44
N MET A 104 -8.95 1.04 -12.45
CA MET A 104 -8.38 1.63 -13.68
C MET A 104 -7.65 2.95 -13.42
N TYR A 105 -8.06 3.70 -12.39
CA TYR A 105 -7.60 5.07 -12.19
C TYR A 105 -6.06 5.23 -12.16
N PRO A 106 -5.28 4.46 -11.37
CA PRO A 106 -3.82 4.58 -11.37
C PRO A 106 -3.19 4.19 -12.72
N LEU A 107 -3.78 3.25 -13.46
CA LEU A 107 -3.31 2.85 -14.79
C LEU A 107 -3.46 3.99 -15.80
N LYS A 108 -4.57 4.76 -15.70
CA LYS A 108 -4.77 5.96 -16.53
C LYS A 108 -3.74 7.06 -16.23
N LEU A 109 -3.33 7.21 -14.96
CA LEU A 109 -2.23 8.11 -14.59
C LEU A 109 -0.89 7.67 -15.20
N LEU A 110 -0.72 6.37 -15.44
CA LEU A 110 0.42 5.79 -16.15
C LEU A 110 0.28 5.83 -17.68
N ARG A 111 -0.78 6.48 -18.20
CA ARG A 111 -1.07 6.66 -19.63
C ARG A 111 -1.39 5.36 -20.39
N HIS A 112 -1.89 4.34 -19.69
CA HIS A 112 -2.47 3.17 -20.37
C HIS A 112 -3.70 3.58 -21.18
N SER A 113 -3.95 2.91 -22.30
CA SER A 113 -5.22 3.06 -23.04
C SER A 113 -6.40 2.62 -22.17
N ASP A 114 -7.62 3.11 -22.47
CA ASP A 114 -8.82 2.71 -21.73
C ASP A 114 -9.07 1.19 -21.82
N ALA A 115 -8.77 0.59 -22.95
CA ALA A 115 -8.92 -0.85 -23.16
C ALA A 115 -7.93 -1.66 -22.32
N ASP A 116 -6.64 -1.27 -22.30
CA ASP A 116 -5.61 -1.93 -21.51
C ASP A 116 -5.85 -1.74 -20.02
N ALA A 117 -6.14 -0.50 -19.59
CA ALA A 117 -6.45 -0.20 -18.20
C ALA A 117 -7.66 -1.01 -17.69
N LYS A 118 -8.69 -1.18 -18.52
CA LYS A 118 -9.86 -1.99 -18.18
C LYS A 118 -9.50 -3.45 -18.04
N LYS A 119 -8.73 -4.01 -18.98
CA LYS A 119 -8.28 -5.41 -18.94
C LYS A 119 -7.46 -5.71 -17.69
N GLU A 120 -6.46 -4.89 -17.38
CA GLU A 120 -5.63 -5.05 -16.17
C GLU A 120 -6.46 -4.89 -14.88
N ALA A 121 -7.38 -3.94 -14.85
CA ALA A 121 -8.27 -3.76 -13.71
C ALA A 121 -9.17 -4.98 -13.48
N GLN A 122 -9.70 -5.59 -14.53
CA GLN A 122 -10.51 -6.80 -14.45
C GLN A 122 -9.70 -7.98 -13.90
N ILE A 123 -8.50 -8.19 -14.39
CA ILE A 123 -7.57 -9.22 -13.91
C ILE A 123 -7.28 -9.01 -12.41
N ALA A 124 -6.97 -7.78 -12.00
CA ALA A 124 -6.70 -7.47 -10.60
C ALA A 124 -7.92 -7.69 -9.69
N LEU A 125 -9.14 -7.36 -10.16
CA LEU A 125 -10.38 -7.61 -9.44
C LEU A 125 -10.67 -9.10 -9.28
N GLU A 126 -10.45 -9.90 -10.30
CA GLU A 126 -10.60 -11.36 -10.22
C GLU A 126 -9.62 -11.98 -9.21
N LYS A 127 -8.38 -11.53 -9.17
CA LYS A 127 -7.36 -11.98 -8.19
C LYS A 127 -7.79 -11.77 -6.74
N VAL A 128 -8.58 -10.74 -6.47
CA VAL A 128 -9.11 -10.47 -5.12
C VAL A 128 -10.51 -11.05 -4.88
N GLY A 129 -11.06 -11.85 -5.84
CA GLY A 129 -12.35 -12.51 -5.72
C GLY A 129 -13.56 -11.61 -6.04
N LEU A 130 -13.37 -10.51 -6.77
CA LEU A 130 -14.43 -9.60 -7.23
C LEU A 130 -14.67 -9.79 -8.74
N GLY A 131 -15.51 -10.78 -9.08
CA GLY A 131 -15.88 -11.08 -10.47
C GLY A 131 -16.74 -10.01 -11.14
N GLU A 132 -17.15 -10.28 -12.38
CA GLU A 132 -17.84 -9.34 -13.27
C GLU A 132 -19.08 -8.64 -12.66
N SER A 133 -19.83 -9.34 -11.81
CA SER A 133 -21.02 -8.80 -11.15
C SER A 133 -20.76 -7.60 -10.24
N TYR A 134 -19.48 -7.36 -9.85
CA TYR A 134 -19.06 -6.25 -9.02
C TYR A 134 -18.60 -5.03 -9.83
N TRP A 135 -18.09 -5.22 -11.02
CA TRP A 135 -17.31 -4.20 -11.75
C TRP A 135 -18.04 -2.88 -11.98
N LYS A 136 -19.37 -2.94 -12.16
CA LYS A 136 -20.24 -1.77 -12.40
C LYS A 136 -20.84 -1.18 -11.12
N ARG A 137 -20.63 -1.79 -9.95
CA ARG A 137 -21.14 -1.29 -8.67
C ARG A 137 -20.36 -0.04 -8.24
N LEU A 138 -21.03 0.83 -7.49
CA LEU A 138 -20.37 1.93 -6.78
C LEU A 138 -19.88 1.46 -5.40
N PRO A 139 -18.86 2.10 -4.81
CA PRO A 139 -18.35 1.75 -3.48
C PRO A 139 -19.43 1.66 -2.40
N ALA A 140 -20.43 2.54 -2.42
CA ALA A 140 -21.55 2.53 -1.48
C ALA A 140 -22.43 1.27 -1.54
N MET A 141 -22.30 0.45 -2.59
CA MET A 141 -23.03 -0.81 -2.76
C MET A 141 -22.26 -2.03 -2.25
N LEU A 142 -21.09 -1.81 -1.63
CA LEU A 142 -20.15 -2.83 -1.19
C LEU A 142 -20.07 -2.89 0.33
N SER A 143 -19.88 -4.09 0.88
CA SER A 143 -19.44 -4.29 2.27
C SER A 143 -18.04 -3.73 2.50
N GLY A 144 -17.65 -3.52 3.76
CA GLY A 144 -16.29 -3.06 4.11
C GLY A 144 -15.19 -3.97 3.58
N GLY A 145 -15.38 -5.30 3.69
CA GLY A 145 -14.41 -6.28 3.17
C GLY A 145 -14.30 -6.24 1.63
N GLU A 146 -15.42 -6.03 0.93
CA GLU A 146 -15.42 -5.86 -0.54
C GLU A 146 -14.73 -4.55 -0.94
N GLN A 147 -14.98 -3.44 -0.23
CA GLN A 147 -14.29 -2.18 -0.47
C GLN A 147 -12.77 -2.31 -0.26
N GLN A 148 -12.34 -3.03 0.77
CA GLN A 148 -10.93 -3.32 1.01
C GLN A 148 -10.31 -4.17 -0.12
N ARG A 149 -11.04 -5.17 -0.63
CA ARG A 149 -10.60 -5.94 -1.80
C ARG A 149 -10.44 -5.06 -3.04
N VAL A 150 -11.33 -4.07 -3.27
CA VAL A 150 -11.17 -3.08 -4.36
C VAL A 150 -9.90 -2.24 -4.16
N ALA A 151 -9.61 -1.78 -2.92
CA ALA A 151 -8.40 -1.03 -2.62
C ALA A 151 -7.12 -1.88 -2.86
N ILE A 152 -7.16 -3.18 -2.53
CA ILE A 152 -6.07 -4.13 -2.82
C ILE A 152 -5.93 -4.33 -4.33
N ALA A 153 -7.03 -4.55 -5.06
CA ALA A 153 -7.00 -4.69 -6.52
C ALA A 153 -6.40 -3.45 -7.20
N ARG A 154 -6.74 -2.26 -6.71
CA ARG A 154 -6.17 -0.99 -7.19
C ARG A 154 -4.65 -0.92 -6.99
N ALA A 155 -4.16 -1.43 -5.87
CA ALA A 155 -2.71 -1.51 -5.61
C ALA A 155 -2.01 -2.54 -6.50
N LEU A 156 -2.66 -3.67 -6.80
CA LEU A 156 -2.13 -4.72 -7.66
C LEU A 156 -2.08 -4.34 -9.14
N ALA A 157 -3.07 -3.57 -9.61
CA ALA A 157 -3.23 -3.27 -11.03
C ALA A 157 -2.02 -2.57 -11.66
N VAL A 158 -1.25 -1.83 -10.87
CA VAL A 158 -0.02 -1.18 -11.32
C VAL A 158 1.23 -2.04 -11.20
N HIS A 159 1.09 -3.32 -10.81
CA HIS A 159 2.21 -4.25 -10.60
C HIS A 159 3.30 -3.68 -9.68
N ALA A 160 2.90 -2.99 -8.61
CA ALA A 160 3.81 -2.40 -7.66
C ALA A 160 4.66 -3.47 -6.97
N GLN A 161 5.97 -3.28 -6.91
CA GLN A 161 6.89 -4.19 -6.20
C GLN A 161 6.75 -4.10 -4.67
N ILE A 162 6.19 -2.99 -4.18
CA ILE A 162 6.04 -2.69 -2.76
C ILE A 162 4.59 -2.32 -2.49
N ILE A 163 3.94 -3.03 -1.58
CA ILE A 163 2.60 -2.74 -1.09
C ILE A 163 2.67 -2.42 0.40
N LEU A 164 2.25 -1.23 0.76
CA LEU A 164 2.25 -0.70 2.12
C LEU A 164 0.81 -0.59 2.60
N ALA A 165 0.43 -1.34 3.62
CA ALA A 165 -0.94 -1.39 4.12
C ALA A 165 -1.02 -0.84 5.56
N ASP A 166 -1.68 0.30 5.72
CA ASP A 166 -1.90 0.95 7.01
C ASP A 166 -3.22 0.48 7.60
N GLU A 167 -3.14 -0.40 8.60
CA GLU A 167 -4.28 -1.01 9.30
C GLU A 167 -5.37 -1.55 8.35
N PRO A 168 -5.03 -2.41 7.37
CA PRO A 168 -5.96 -2.80 6.31
C PRO A 168 -7.18 -3.58 6.79
N THR A 169 -7.22 -3.93 8.07
CA THR A 169 -8.29 -4.70 8.71
C THR A 169 -8.99 -3.93 9.83
N GLY A 170 -8.59 -2.70 10.13
CA GLY A 170 -9.06 -1.93 11.29
C GLY A 170 -10.56 -1.61 11.31
N ASN A 171 -11.24 -1.67 10.15
CA ASN A 171 -12.69 -1.42 10.00
C ASN A 171 -13.48 -2.70 9.67
N LEU A 172 -12.87 -3.88 9.84
CA LEU A 172 -13.48 -5.16 9.47
C LEU A 172 -13.71 -6.03 10.70
N ASP A 173 -14.70 -6.94 10.60
CA ASP A 173 -14.85 -8.02 11.58
C ASP A 173 -13.71 -9.03 11.48
N THR A 174 -13.64 -9.94 12.44
CA THR A 174 -12.54 -10.92 12.57
C THR A 174 -12.44 -11.84 11.37
N GLU A 175 -13.56 -12.28 10.78
CA GLU A 175 -13.57 -13.19 9.63
C GLU A 175 -13.03 -12.48 8.39
N ASN A 176 -13.56 -11.31 8.05
CA ASN A 176 -13.07 -10.51 6.93
C ASN A 176 -11.61 -10.09 7.13
N SER A 177 -11.20 -9.75 8.36
CA SER A 177 -9.81 -9.42 8.69
C SER A 177 -8.87 -10.57 8.35
N THR A 178 -9.21 -11.79 8.77
CA THR A 178 -8.42 -12.98 8.47
C THR A 178 -8.30 -13.21 6.96
N GLN A 179 -9.40 -13.09 6.24
CA GLN A 179 -9.42 -13.26 4.77
C GLN A 179 -8.56 -12.21 4.05
N ILE A 180 -8.56 -10.94 4.51
CA ILE A 180 -7.73 -9.88 3.92
C ILE A 180 -6.25 -10.14 4.16
N ILE A 181 -5.83 -10.56 5.36
CA ILE A 181 -4.43 -10.88 5.64
C ILE A 181 -3.97 -12.09 4.83
N GLN A 182 -4.79 -13.15 4.73
CA GLN A 182 -4.49 -14.30 3.90
C GLN A 182 -4.36 -13.92 2.41
N LEU A 183 -5.25 -13.05 1.91
CA LEU A 183 -5.18 -12.52 0.56
C LEU A 183 -3.86 -11.77 0.34
N LEU A 184 -3.49 -10.84 1.21
CA LEU A 184 -2.24 -10.07 1.10
C LEU A 184 -1.01 -11.00 1.16
N SER A 185 -1.01 -12.01 2.03
CA SER A 185 0.08 -12.98 2.13
C SER A 185 0.22 -13.81 0.85
N ARG A 186 -0.89 -14.31 0.30
CA ARG A 186 -0.90 -15.04 -0.96
C ARG A 186 -0.37 -14.16 -2.10
N LEU A 187 -0.85 -12.93 -2.22
CA LEU A 187 -0.44 -11.99 -3.26
C LEU A 187 1.05 -11.62 -3.16
N ALA A 188 1.60 -11.50 -1.94
CA ALA A 188 3.03 -11.30 -1.77
C ALA A 188 3.85 -12.38 -2.47
N HIS A 189 3.47 -13.64 -2.32
CA HIS A 189 4.15 -14.78 -2.96
C HIS A 189 3.87 -14.87 -4.46
N GLU A 190 2.60 -14.81 -4.87
CA GLU A 190 2.20 -15.01 -6.27
C GLU A 190 2.69 -13.89 -7.19
N GLU A 191 2.64 -12.63 -6.72
CA GLU A 191 3.07 -11.46 -7.49
C GLU A 191 4.53 -11.09 -7.22
N ASN A 192 5.22 -11.83 -6.35
CA ASN A 192 6.60 -11.58 -5.93
C ASN A 192 6.82 -10.13 -5.45
N CYS A 193 5.86 -9.55 -4.71
CA CYS A 193 5.94 -8.22 -4.16
C CYS A 193 6.28 -8.22 -2.66
N CYS A 194 6.88 -7.16 -2.17
CA CYS A 194 7.09 -6.92 -0.74
C CYS A 194 5.82 -6.29 -0.16
N VAL A 195 5.18 -6.94 0.79
CA VAL A 195 3.99 -6.41 1.47
C VAL A 195 4.34 -6.06 2.92
N VAL A 196 4.10 -4.82 3.31
CA VAL A 196 4.29 -4.34 4.70
C VAL A 196 2.93 -3.96 5.28
N VAL A 197 2.50 -4.63 6.33
CA VAL A 197 1.23 -4.39 7.00
C VAL A 197 1.48 -3.77 8.37
N VAL A 198 0.91 -2.62 8.61
CA VAL A 198 0.82 -2.02 9.96
C VAL A 198 -0.41 -2.61 10.65
N THR A 199 -0.21 -3.09 11.87
CA THR A 199 -1.30 -3.64 12.69
C THR A 199 -1.03 -3.42 14.18
N HIS A 200 -2.03 -3.62 15.02
CA HIS A 200 -1.97 -3.54 16.47
C HIS A 200 -1.78 -4.90 17.12
#